data_a72d6e74f35771384c66b14c5c10016e
#
_entry.id   a72d6e74f35771384c66b14c5c10016e
#
_cell.length_a   1.000
_cell.length_b   1.000
_cell.length_c   1.000
_cell.angle_alpha   90.00
_cell.angle_beta   90.00
_cell.angle_gamma   90.00
#
_symmetry.space_group_name_H-M   'P 1'
#
loop_
_entity.id
_entity.type
_entity.pdbx_description
1 polymer ?
#
loop_
_entity_poly.entity_id
_entity_poly.type
_entity_poly.pdbx_seq_one_letter_code
_entity_poly.pdbx_strand_id
1 'polypeptide(L)'
;MKRTKSIILTFMAFALMSSSTLTVHSQNSASKQPAWITKAPTVKNTYVGIASVSKRSMNPEGDQNENTAAAAQQASSIIVSQLFFNDKYKDSGKKEAEKKILASLHLAVDANSLLGDLILKGAYNSSFDDVFIVRVLDSPALKLQGEWEDDEEYWCYYSITEKDYQARIESVQDSICTQAQTMWELGMSYQKEGLLFNAAKTYSQALELIHPFIYTQHMVKHDFENVDLFTSIYNSYIHVYDNLKLTCPVTEIPAVAGERVPATFQVTVDQNGVPVKKVGVVIDYEGTTDGSFITDDNGAATFSIVKATEDPVQTISFSIDKDGLYDLPETYAFKQLVSGSDKIGTAQTSVKLFDPTNYIFINVNPFDSVTDKSVRGLIGERKDLVIVSDKSKADLILEAAVATKLDQEGVSAEKWPINKYLSSLNVTVNEVASGNELFKYGIDKFQYLAPASRNRNQVLHASAKEMSRQLIREFPDKFKPFGYDKRSIVWSTIK
;
A
#
# COMPACT_ATOMS: atom_id res chain seq x y z
N MET A 1 -1.37 5.24 -23.36
CA MET A 1 -2.82 4.95 -23.42
C MET A 1 -3.22 4.40 -24.80
N LYS A 2 -2.78 3.22 -25.21
CA LYS A 2 -3.17 2.58 -26.51
C LYS A 2 -2.89 1.06 -26.55
N ARG A 3 -2.81 0.34 -25.42
CA ARG A 3 -2.48 -1.10 -25.42
C ARG A 3 -3.50 -2.03 -24.71
N THR A 4 -4.58 -1.51 -24.13
CA THR A 4 -5.54 -2.33 -23.36
C THR A 4 -6.77 -2.80 -24.16
N LYS A 5 -6.98 -2.29 -25.39
CA LYS A 5 -8.07 -2.73 -26.26
C LYS A 5 -7.79 -4.04 -27.02
N SER A 6 -6.56 -4.57 -26.96
CA SER A 6 -6.15 -5.72 -27.79
C SER A 6 -6.36 -7.09 -27.14
N ILE A 7 -6.61 -7.17 -25.82
CA ILE A 7 -6.70 -8.48 -25.11
C ILE A 7 -8.11 -9.03 -25.15
N ILE A 8 -9.14 -8.19 -25.16
CA ILE A 8 -10.54 -8.64 -25.25
C ILE A 8 -10.89 -9.14 -26.64
N LEU A 9 -10.27 -8.56 -27.67
CA LEU A 9 -10.50 -9.01 -29.07
C LEU A 9 -9.84 -10.37 -29.40
N THR A 10 -8.80 -10.76 -28.70
CA THR A 10 -8.05 -12.00 -29.02
C THR A 10 -8.74 -13.26 -28.46
N PHE A 11 -9.61 -13.15 -27.45
CA PHE A 11 -10.42 -14.27 -26.97
C PHE A 11 -11.67 -14.52 -27.84
N MET A 12 -12.16 -13.50 -28.54
CA MET A 12 -13.28 -13.69 -29.51
C MET A 12 -12.85 -14.38 -30.80
N ALA A 13 -11.57 -14.33 -31.19
CA ALA A 13 -11.13 -14.90 -32.45
C ALA A 13 -10.89 -16.41 -32.42
N PHE A 14 -10.85 -17.06 -31.26
CA PHE A 14 -10.60 -18.51 -31.15
C PHE A 14 -11.85 -19.37 -31.08
N ALA A 15 -13.05 -18.79 -30.85
CA ALA A 15 -14.33 -19.52 -30.83
C ALA A 15 -14.99 -19.62 -32.22
N LEU A 16 -14.42 -18.99 -33.22
CA LEU A 16 -15.02 -18.89 -34.57
C LEU A 16 -14.51 -19.91 -35.58
N MET A 17 -13.75 -20.96 -35.15
CA MET A 17 -13.26 -21.99 -36.10
C MET A 17 -13.87 -23.39 -35.91
N SER A 18 -15.04 -23.51 -35.38
CA SER A 18 -15.86 -24.70 -35.66
C SER A 18 -16.86 -24.36 -36.79
N SER A 19 -16.33 -24.41 -37.98
CA SER A 19 -17.12 -24.23 -39.20
C SER A 19 -18.14 -25.34 -39.34
N SER A 20 -19.35 -25.13 -38.84
CA SER A 20 -20.51 -25.67 -39.51
C SER A 20 -20.67 -24.86 -40.80
N THR A 21 -20.39 -25.46 -41.93
CA THR A 21 -20.69 -24.94 -43.25
C THR A 21 -22.19 -24.66 -43.31
N LEU A 22 -22.58 -23.44 -42.97
CA LEU A 22 -23.87 -22.89 -43.36
C LEU A 22 -23.87 -22.81 -44.88
N THR A 23 -24.45 -23.78 -45.55
CA THR A 23 -24.80 -23.65 -46.95
C THR A 23 -25.85 -22.55 -47.04
N VAL A 24 -25.39 -21.35 -47.28
CA VAL A 24 -26.26 -20.21 -47.57
C VAL A 24 -26.92 -20.51 -48.91
N HIS A 25 -28.16 -20.93 -48.86
CA HIS A 25 -29.00 -20.90 -50.04
C HIS A 25 -29.57 -19.48 -50.17
N SER A 26 -28.79 -18.61 -50.77
CA SER A 26 -29.25 -17.30 -51.21
C SER A 26 -30.32 -17.53 -52.28
N GLN A 27 -31.57 -17.35 -51.91
CA GLN A 27 -32.65 -17.20 -52.92
C GLN A 27 -32.63 -15.76 -53.38
N ASN A 28 -32.23 -15.59 -54.63
CA ASN A 28 -32.15 -14.31 -55.33
C ASN A 28 -33.43 -13.45 -55.16
N SER A 29 -33.26 -12.16 -55.06
CA SER A 29 -34.13 -11.02 -54.79
C SER A 29 -35.39 -10.83 -55.68
N ALA A 30 -35.89 -11.87 -56.29
CA ALA A 30 -37.17 -11.85 -57.06
C ALA A 30 -38.29 -12.66 -56.40
N SER A 31 -38.06 -13.24 -55.20
CA SER A 31 -39.09 -14.02 -54.49
C SER A 31 -40.02 -13.10 -53.70
N LYS A 32 -41.32 -13.33 -53.82
CA LYS A 32 -42.35 -12.64 -53.05
C LYS A 32 -42.02 -12.75 -51.55
N GLN A 33 -42.07 -11.61 -50.86
CA GLN A 33 -41.82 -11.52 -49.41
C GLN A 33 -42.55 -12.65 -48.65
N PRO A 34 -41.84 -13.45 -47.84
CA PRO A 34 -42.43 -14.57 -47.09
C PRO A 34 -43.50 -14.10 -46.09
N ALA A 35 -44.53 -14.88 -45.91
CA ALA A 35 -45.64 -14.55 -45.01
C ALA A 35 -45.22 -14.42 -43.55
N TRP A 36 -44.14 -15.09 -43.13
CA TRP A 36 -43.63 -15.03 -41.77
C TRP A 36 -43.03 -13.65 -41.42
N ILE A 37 -42.63 -12.82 -42.35
CA ILE A 37 -42.18 -11.46 -42.13
C ILE A 37 -43.32 -10.57 -41.66
N THR A 38 -44.50 -10.73 -42.22
CA THR A 38 -45.68 -9.92 -41.89
C THR A 38 -46.46 -10.48 -40.69
N LYS A 39 -46.39 -11.80 -40.47
CA LYS A 39 -47.08 -12.49 -39.38
C LYS A 39 -46.23 -13.63 -38.84
N ALA A 40 -45.71 -13.45 -37.62
CA ALA A 40 -44.95 -14.47 -36.93
C ALA A 40 -45.72 -15.77 -36.79
N PRO A 41 -45.19 -16.94 -37.18
CA PRO A 41 -45.81 -18.23 -36.98
C PRO A 41 -46.04 -18.53 -35.49
N THR A 42 -47.20 -19.08 -35.16
CA THR A 42 -47.48 -19.56 -33.80
C THR A 42 -47.32 -21.08 -33.77
N VAL A 43 -46.28 -21.58 -33.11
CA VAL A 43 -46.02 -23.02 -32.97
C VAL A 43 -46.12 -23.39 -31.50
N LYS A 44 -46.84 -24.46 -31.18
CA LYS A 44 -47.07 -24.92 -29.81
C LYS A 44 -45.72 -25.28 -29.13
N ASN A 45 -45.49 -24.83 -27.91
CA ASN A 45 -44.29 -25.10 -27.10
C ASN A 45 -42.98 -24.76 -27.83
N THR A 46 -43.02 -23.71 -28.67
CA THR A 46 -41.88 -23.28 -29.44
C THR A 46 -41.81 -21.75 -29.41
N TYR A 47 -40.67 -21.23 -29.05
CA TYR A 47 -40.38 -19.81 -29.18
C TYR A 47 -39.94 -19.50 -30.61
N VAL A 48 -40.46 -18.41 -31.12
CA VAL A 48 -40.19 -17.92 -32.46
C VAL A 48 -39.67 -16.52 -32.37
N GLY A 49 -38.53 -16.28 -33.00
CA GLY A 49 -37.93 -14.95 -33.11
C GLY A 49 -37.77 -14.57 -34.57
N ILE A 50 -38.16 -13.34 -34.92
CA ILE A 50 -37.99 -12.74 -36.23
C ILE A 50 -37.34 -11.36 -36.04
N ALA A 51 -36.28 -11.11 -36.78
CA ALA A 51 -35.65 -9.80 -36.78
C ALA A 51 -35.21 -9.40 -38.18
N SER A 52 -35.19 -8.09 -38.42
CA SER A 52 -34.56 -7.49 -39.60
C SER A 52 -33.44 -6.55 -39.19
N VAL A 53 -32.44 -6.44 -40.03
CA VAL A 53 -31.34 -5.51 -39.89
C VAL A 53 -31.03 -4.86 -41.23
N SER A 54 -30.86 -3.54 -41.23
CA SER A 54 -30.48 -2.80 -42.42
C SER A 54 -29.06 -3.11 -42.83
N LYS A 55 -28.86 -3.54 -44.06
CA LYS A 55 -27.54 -3.79 -44.63
C LYS A 55 -26.74 -2.51 -44.81
N ARG A 56 -27.39 -1.38 -45.05
CA ARG A 56 -26.73 -0.07 -45.25
C ARG A 56 -26.14 0.51 -44.01
N SER A 57 -26.65 0.11 -42.82
CA SER A 57 -26.15 0.58 -41.55
C SER A 57 -24.86 -0.12 -41.11
N MET A 58 -24.49 -1.25 -41.71
CA MET A 58 -23.37 -2.09 -41.28
C MET A 58 -22.03 -1.57 -41.80
N ASN A 59 -21.90 -1.35 -43.10
CA ASN A 59 -20.75 -0.73 -43.71
C ASN A 59 -21.16 -0.10 -45.05
N PRO A 60 -21.33 1.22 -45.17
CA PRO A 60 -21.78 1.87 -46.41
C PRO A 60 -20.84 1.66 -47.62
N GLU A 61 -19.59 1.31 -47.37
CA GLU A 61 -18.56 1.09 -48.38
C GLU A 61 -18.16 -0.39 -48.50
N GLY A 62 -18.79 -1.28 -47.72
CA GLY A 62 -18.44 -2.70 -47.62
C GLY A 62 -19.03 -3.56 -48.75
N ASP A 63 -18.47 -4.77 -48.91
CA ASP A 63 -19.00 -5.79 -49.78
C ASP A 63 -20.42 -6.21 -49.31
N GLN A 64 -21.33 -6.43 -50.25
CA GLN A 64 -22.70 -6.84 -49.97
C GLN A 64 -22.77 -8.15 -49.17
N ASN A 65 -21.85 -9.09 -49.40
CA ASN A 65 -21.76 -10.36 -48.67
C ASN A 65 -21.32 -10.17 -47.21
N GLU A 66 -20.38 -9.26 -46.95
CA GLU A 66 -19.94 -8.92 -45.59
C GLU A 66 -21.08 -8.25 -44.81
N ASN A 67 -21.81 -7.34 -45.45
CA ASN A 67 -22.94 -6.68 -44.84
C ASN A 67 -24.09 -7.66 -44.56
N THR A 68 -24.36 -8.62 -45.47
CA THR A 68 -25.34 -9.66 -45.20
C THR A 68 -24.96 -10.55 -44.04
N ALA A 69 -23.70 -10.99 -43.93
CA ALA A 69 -23.23 -11.79 -42.81
C ALA A 69 -23.31 -11.04 -41.48
N ALA A 70 -22.89 -9.77 -41.46
CA ALA A 70 -22.99 -8.91 -40.27
C ALA A 70 -24.46 -8.68 -39.85
N ALA A 71 -25.34 -8.42 -40.80
CA ALA A 71 -26.78 -8.27 -40.57
C ALA A 71 -27.39 -9.56 -40.03
N ALA A 72 -27.02 -10.71 -40.57
CA ALA A 72 -27.46 -12.02 -40.08
C ALA A 72 -27.07 -12.27 -38.63
N GLN A 73 -25.81 -11.94 -38.27
CA GLN A 73 -25.31 -12.07 -36.89
C GLN A 73 -26.07 -11.13 -35.94
N GLN A 74 -26.28 -9.90 -36.33
CA GLN A 74 -26.99 -8.92 -35.50
C GLN A 74 -28.47 -9.27 -35.36
N ALA A 75 -29.16 -9.72 -36.42
CA ALA A 75 -30.52 -10.15 -36.36
C ALA A 75 -30.68 -11.37 -35.46
N SER A 76 -29.77 -12.33 -35.52
CA SER A 76 -29.73 -13.49 -34.62
C SER A 76 -29.59 -13.08 -33.16
N SER A 77 -28.70 -12.09 -32.88
CA SER A 77 -28.51 -11.52 -31.54
C SER A 77 -29.76 -10.86 -31.00
N ILE A 78 -30.48 -10.09 -31.82
CA ILE A 78 -31.77 -9.47 -31.46
C ILE A 78 -32.78 -10.54 -31.10
N ILE A 79 -32.87 -11.63 -31.86
CA ILE A 79 -33.81 -12.75 -31.60
C ILE A 79 -33.48 -13.39 -30.24
N VAL A 80 -32.22 -13.68 -29.97
CA VAL A 80 -31.85 -14.32 -28.70
C VAL A 80 -32.18 -13.41 -27.53
N SER A 81 -31.88 -12.11 -27.62
CA SER A 81 -32.27 -11.13 -26.60
C SER A 81 -33.78 -11.15 -26.36
N GLN A 82 -34.57 -11.09 -27.44
CA GLN A 82 -36.04 -11.14 -27.34
C GLN A 82 -36.55 -12.43 -26.69
N LEU A 83 -36.00 -13.57 -27.05
CA LEU A 83 -36.35 -14.85 -26.46
C LEU A 83 -36.05 -14.96 -24.99
N PHE A 84 -34.86 -14.43 -24.60
CA PHE A 84 -34.41 -14.45 -23.20
C PHE A 84 -35.27 -13.55 -22.30
N PHE A 85 -35.58 -12.33 -22.77
CA PHE A 85 -36.30 -11.33 -21.95
C PHE A 85 -37.82 -11.52 -21.98
N ASN A 86 -38.37 -12.10 -23.04
CA ASN A 86 -39.82 -12.17 -23.22
C ASN A 86 -40.55 -13.05 -22.19
N ASP A 87 -39.92 -14.06 -21.64
CA ASP A 87 -40.55 -14.97 -20.69
C ASP A 87 -40.48 -14.52 -19.23
N LYS A 88 -39.44 -13.76 -18.87
CA LYS A 88 -39.21 -13.36 -17.46
C LYS A 88 -39.66 -11.96 -17.12
N TYR A 89 -39.74 -11.06 -18.09
CA TYR A 89 -39.86 -9.62 -17.85
C TYR A 89 -40.93 -8.93 -18.72
N LYS A 90 -42.05 -9.59 -18.94
CA LYS A 90 -43.21 -8.88 -19.55
C LYS A 90 -43.58 -7.69 -18.69
N ASP A 91 -43.79 -6.52 -19.31
CA ASP A 91 -44.00 -5.22 -18.66
C ASP A 91 -45.02 -5.20 -17.51
N SER A 92 -46.04 -6.04 -17.55
CA SER A 92 -47.06 -6.18 -16.49
C SER A 92 -46.55 -6.84 -15.20
N GLY A 93 -45.44 -7.52 -15.25
CA GLY A 93 -44.82 -8.21 -14.09
C GLY A 93 -43.53 -7.60 -13.59
N LYS A 94 -43.04 -6.51 -14.20
CA LYS A 94 -41.71 -5.95 -13.91
C LYS A 94 -41.49 -5.67 -12.42
N LYS A 95 -42.39 -4.93 -11.76
CA LYS A 95 -42.25 -4.61 -10.31
C LYS A 95 -42.36 -5.85 -9.43
N GLU A 96 -43.11 -6.84 -9.82
CA GLU A 96 -43.25 -8.10 -9.09
C GLU A 96 -41.99 -8.99 -9.27
N ALA A 97 -41.44 -9.00 -10.48
CA ALA A 97 -40.17 -9.66 -10.77
C ALA A 97 -39.01 -9.01 -10.00
N GLU A 98 -38.94 -7.69 -9.98
CA GLU A 98 -37.97 -6.92 -9.17
C GLU A 98 -38.05 -7.27 -7.70
N LYS A 99 -39.28 -7.31 -7.15
CA LYS A 99 -39.49 -7.69 -5.75
C LYS A 99 -39.07 -9.13 -5.47
N LYS A 100 -39.34 -10.07 -6.40
CA LYS A 100 -38.92 -11.47 -6.29
C LYS A 100 -37.42 -11.64 -6.41
N ILE A 101 -36.77 -10.89 -7.31
CA ILE A 101 -35.32 -10.87 -7.45
C ILE A 101 -34.68 -10.43 -6.12
N LEU A 102 -35.10 -9.30 -5.55
CA LEU A 102 -34.57 -8.80 -4.31
C LEU A 102 -34.89 -9.71 -3.11
N ALA A 103 -36.06 -10.34 -3.08
CA ALA A 103 -36.44 -11.29 -2.04
C ALA A 103 -35.68 -12.63 -2.13
N SER A 104 -35.21 -13.03 -3.32
CA SER A 104 -34.43 -14.25 -3.52
C SER A 104 -32.99 -14.11 -3.06
N LEU A 105 -32.49 -12.87 -2.97
CA LEU A 105 -31.22 -12.56 -2.36
C LEU A 105 -31.45 -12.63 -0.85
N HIS A 106 -30.87 -13.56 -0.15
CA HIS A 106 -30.90 -13.62 1.33
C HIS A 106 -30.26 -12.39 2.00
N LEU A 107 -30.19 -11.28 1.29
CA LEU A 107 -29.73 -9.98 1.70
C LEU A 107 -30.93 -9.06 1.88
N ALA A 108 -31.02 -8.37 3.00
CA ALA A 108 -32.01 -7.32 3.20
C ALA A 108 -31.65 -6.10 2.32
N VAL A 109 -31.97 -6.19 1.03
CA VAL A 109 -31.64 -5.17 0.03
C VAL A 109 -32.89 -4.33 -0.23
N ASP A 110 -32.81 -3.03 0.04
CA ASP A 110 -33.81 -2.06 -0.41
C ASP A 110 -33.62 -1.81 -1.92
N ALA A 111 -34.71 -1.88 -2.68
CA ALA A 111 -34.74 -1.59 -4.11
C ALA A 111 -34.21 -0.17 -4.45
N ASN A 112 -34.34 0.79 -3.52
CA ASN A 112 -33.83 2.14 -3.67
C ASN A 112 -32.38 2.31 -3.18
N SER A 113 -31.76 1.24 -2.66
CA SER A 113 -30.35 1.26 -2.29
C SER A 113 -29.47 1.19 -3.53
N LEU A 114 -28.20 1.65 -3.40
CA LEU A 114 -27.22 1.52 -4.48
C LEU A 114 -27.05 0.06 -4.93
N LEU A 115 -27.03 -0.88 -4.00
CA LEU A 115 -26.96 -2.31 -4.31
C LEU A 115 -28.21 -2.78 -5.06
N GLY A 116 -29.40 -2.39 -4.61
CA GLY A 116 -30.65 -2.72 -5.29
C GLY A 116 -30.69 -2.20 -6.73
N ASP A 117 -30.28 -0.96 -6.95
CA ASP A 117 -30.21 -0.36 -8.29
C ASP A 117 -29.19 -1.08 -9.19
N LEU A 118 -28.00 -1.43 -8.67
CA LEU A 118 -27.00 -2.19 -9.41
C LEU A 118 -27.48 -3.59 -9.79
N ILE A 119 -28.16 -4.28 -8.88
CA ILE A 119 -28.74 -5.61 -9.13
C ILE A 119 -29.81 -5.52 -10.22
N LEU A 120 -30.71 -4.56 -10.10
CA LEU A 120 -31.81 -4.40 -11.07
C LEU A 120 -31.29 -3.93 -12.43
N LYS A 121 -30.35 -3.01 -12.48
CA LYS A 121 -29.71 -2.59 -13.74
C LYS A 121 -28.96 -3.74 -14.41
N GLY A 122 -28.27 -4.58 -13.64
CA GLY A 122 -27.59 -5.74 -14.17
C GLY A 122 -28.54 -6.76 -14.77
N ALA A 123 -29.68 -7.03 -14.11
CA ALA A 123 -30.70 -7.91 -14.63
C ALA A 123 -31.31 -7.42 -15.96
N TYR A 124 -31.16 -6.13 -16.29
CA TYR A 124 -31.73 -5.50 -17.50
C TYR A 124 -30.65 -4.92 -18.44
N ASN A 125 -29.36 -5.02 -18.13
CA ASN A 125 -28.34 -4.34 -18.92
C ASN A 125 -27.93 -5.17 -20.15
N SER A 126 -28.00 -4.55 -21.31
CA SER A 126 -27.65 -5.14 -22.62
C SER A 126 -26.21 -5.65 -22.72
N SER A 127 -25.27 -5.15 -21.90
CA SER A 127 -23.89 -5.61 -21.92
C SER A 127 -23.70 -7.05 -21.41
N PHE A 128 -24.64 -7.56 -20.61
CA PHE A 128 -24.66 -8.97 -20.22
C PHE A 128 -25.27 -9.86 -21.29
N ASP A 129 -26.16 -9.29 -22.11
CA ASP A 129 -26.78 -10.00 -23.21
C ASP A 129 -25.73 -10.48 -24.21
N ASP A 130 -24.68 -9.71 -24.48
CA ASP A 130 -23.68 -10.07 -25.47
C ASP A 130 -22.96 -11.38 -25.14
N VAL A 131 -22.56 -11.59 -23.88
CA VAL A 131 -21.89 -12.83 -23.46
C VAL A 131 -22.88 -14.01 -23.45
N PHE A 132 -24.08 -13.76 -23.01
CA PHE A 132 -25.16 -14.76 -22.98
C PHE A 132 -25.62 -15.11 -24.39
N ILE A 133 -25.86 -14.11 -25.24
CA ILE A 133 -26.27 -14.23 -26.64
C ILE A 133 -25.28 -15.08 -27.42
N VAL A 134 -23.99 -14.81 -27.33
CA VAL A 134 -22.94 -15.59 -28.04
C VAL A 134 -23.03 -17.07 -27.63
N ARG A 135 -23.22 -17.38 -26.35
CA ARG A 135 -23.31 -18.78 -25.88
C ARG A 135 -24.63 -19.49 -26.28
N VAL A 136 -25.72 -18.75 -26.44
CA VAL A 136 -27.01 -19.32 -26.90
C VAL A 136 -27.01 -19.46 -28.40
N LEU A 137 -26.39 -18.56 -29.17
CA LEU A 137 -26.24 -18.67 -30.62
C LEU A 137 -25.47 -19.93 -31.05
N ASP A 138 -24.50 -20.38 -30.24
CA ASP A 138 -23.79 -21.63 -30.47
C ASP A 138 -24.63 -22.89 -30.19
N SER A 139 -25.88 -22.72 -29.81
CA SER A 139 -26.75 -23.87 -29.52
C SER A 139 -27.28 -24.51 -30.79
N PRO A 140 -27.02 -25.82 -31.00
CA PRO A 140 -27.60 -26.54 -32.15
C PRO A 140 -29.15 -26.68 -32.10
N ALA A 141 -29.75 -26.35 -30.96
CA ALA A 141 -31.20 -26.35 -30.77
C ALA A 141 -31.88 -25.10 -31.34
N LEU A 142 -31.12 -23.97 -31.47
CA LEU A 142 -31.64 -22.78 -32.14
C LEU A 142 -31.57 -22.98 -33.66
N LYS A 143 -32.73 -23.18 -34.30
CA LYS A 143 -32.81 -23.55 -35.71
C LYS A 143 -33.21 -22.35 -36.54
N LEU A 144 -32.41 -22.05 -37.56
CA LEU A 144 -32.81 -21.14 -38.62
C LEU A 144 -33.94 -21.82 -39.44
N GLN A 145 -35.09 -21.17 -39.45
CA GLN A 145 -36.29 -21.65 -40.15
C GLN A 145 -36.50 -20.97 -41.51
N GLY A 146 -36.01 -19.77 -41.65
CA GLY A 146 -36.06 -19.00 -42.87
C GLY A 146 -35.22 -17.75 -42.83
N GLU A 147 -34.76 -17.36 -43.99
CA GLU A 147 -34.09 -16.10 -44.24
C GLU A 147 -34.65 -15.47 -45.51
N TRP A 148 -34.62 -14.16 -45.56
CA TRP A 148 -35.02 -13.38 -46.71
C TRP A 148 -34.30 -12.05 -46.70
N GLU A 149 -33.93 -11.58 -47.89
CA GLU A 149 -33.25 -10.29 -48.02
C GLU A 149 -33.72 -9.56 -49.29
N ASP A 150 -33.71 -8.24 -49.20
CA ASP A 150 -33.78 -7.34 -50.31
C ASP A 150 -32.51 -6.43 -50.38
N ASP A 151 -32.58 -5.39 -51.16
CA ASP A 151 -31.43 -4.48 -51.31
C ASP A 151 -31.15 -3.65 -50.07
N GLU A 152 -32.10 -3.55 -49.14
CA GLU A 152 -32.01 -2.68 -47.95
C GLU A 152 -31.93 -3.46 -46.63
N GLU A 153 -32.61 -4.56 -46.52
CA GLU A 153 -32.78 -5.30 -45.28
C GLU A 153 -32.47 -6.80 -45.42
N TYR A 154 -31.95 -7.36 -44.35
CA TYR A 154 -31.84 -8.81 -44.13
C TYR A 154 -32.79 -9.22 -43.01
N TRP A 155 -33.59 -10.23 -43.27
CA TRP A 155 -34.53 -10.82 -42.35
C TRP A 155 -34.17 -12.26 -42.04
N CYS A 156 -34.27 -12.66 -40.77
CA CYS A 156 -34.16 -14.05 -40.38
C CYS A 156 -35.27 -14.45 -39.40
N TYR A 157 -35.59 -15.74 -39.43
CA TYR A 157 -36.55 -16.37 -38.58
C TYR A 157 -35.91 -17.58 -37.91
N TYR A 158 -35.82 -17.55 -36.59
CA TYR A 158 -35.33 -18.67 -35.79
C TYR A 158 -36.42 -19.23 -34.91
N SER A 159 -36.28 -20.52 -34.56
CA SER A 159 -37.13 -21.17 -33.58
C SER A 159 -36.33 -22.07 -32.65
N ILE A 160 -36.82 -22.21 -31.41
CA ILE A 160 -36.30 -23.13 -30.42
C ILE A 160 -37.47 -23.69 -29.61
N THR A 161 -37.48 -25.00 -29.31
CA THR A 161 -38.52 -25.55 -28.45
C THR A 161 -38.35 -25.00 -27.02
N GLU A 162 -39.46 -24.85 -26.29
CA GLU A 162 -39.44 -24.41 -24.89
C GLU A 162 -38.52 -25.29 -24.03
N LYS A 163 -38.57 -26.59 -24.21
CA LYS A 163 -37.71 -27.55 -23.52
C LYS A 163 -36.22 -27.32 -23.80
N ASP A 164 -35.86 -27.19 -25.08
CA ASP A 164 -34.46 -27.02 -25.48
C ASP A 164 -33.95 -25.66 -25.03
N TYR A 165 -34.78 -24.62 -25.04
CA TYR A 165 -34.49 -23.30 -24.54
C TYR A 165 -34.18 -23.32 -23.04
N GLN A 166 -35.06 -23.93 -22.22
CA GLN A 166 -34.84 -24.04 -20.78
C GLN A 166 -33.57 -24.84 -20.47
N ALA A 167 -33.35 -25.98 -21.11
CA ALA A 167 -32.15 -26.80 -20.93
C ALA A 167 -30.89 -26.02 -21.32
N ARG A 168 -30.93 -25.16 -22.33
CA ARG A 168 -29.80 -24.34 -22.73
C ARG A 168 -29.51 -23.24 -21.71
N ILE A 169 -30.56 -22.56 -21.19
CA ILE A 169 -30.42 -21.57 -20.13
C ILE A 169 -29.77 -22.19 -18.88
N GLU A 170 -30.28 -23.35 -18.44
CA GLU A 170 -29.71 -24.07 -17.30
C GLU A 170 -28.21 -24.41 -17.52
N SER A 171 -27.90 -24.95 -18.71
CA SER A 171 -26.51 -25.28 -19.05
C SER A 171 -25.58 -24.07 -19.08
N VAL A 172 -26.04 -22.91 -19.58
CA VAL A 172 -25.26 -21.66 -19.60
C VAL A 172 -25.11 -21.11 -18.18
N GLN A 173 -26.20 -21.14 -17.40
CA GLN A 173 -26.17 -20.73 -15.99
C GLN A 173 -25.17 -21.56 -15.19
N ASP A 174 -25.25 -22.89 -15.28
CA ASP A 174 -24.32 -23.79 -14.57
C ASP A 174 -22.84 -23.50 -14.94
N SER A 175 -22.60 -23.29 -16.23
CA SER A 175 -21.25 -22.95 -16.72
C SER A 175 -20.74 -21.62 -16.13
N ILE A 176 -21.59 -20.60 -16.10
CA ILE A 176 -21.26 -19.28 -15.59
C ILE A 176 -21.09 -19.33 -14.07
N CYS A 177 -21.97 -20.00 -13.36
CA CYS A 177 -21.89 -20.17 -11.92
C CYS A 177 -20.61 -20.93 -11.50
N THR A 178 -20.23 -21.97 -12.26
CA THR A 178 -18.99 -22.72 -12.03
C THR A 178 -17.75 -21.81 -12.21
N GLN A 179 -17.73 -20.97 -13.24
CA GLN A 179 -16.66 -20.03 -13.45
C GLN A 179 -16.60 -18.96 -12.34
N ALA A 180 -17.75 -18.42 -11.93
CA ALA A 180 -17.84 -17.45 -10.84
C ALA A 180 -17.38 -18.07 -9.50
N GLN A 181 -17.74 -19.32 -9.22
CA GLN A 181 -17.25 -20.06 -8.06
C GLN A 181 -15.73 -20.21 -8.09
N THR A 182 -15.16 -20.60 -9.23
CA THR A 182 -13.68 -20.71 -9.39
C THR A 182 -12.99 -19.38 -9.12
N MET A 183 -13.57 -18.27 -9.62
CA MET A 183 -13.05 -16.93 -9.36
C MET A 183 -13.18 -16.55 -7.88
N TRP A 184 -14.29 -16.87 -7.24
CA TRP A 184 -14.47 -16.63 -5.81
C TRP A 184 -13.43 -17.37 -4.97
N GLU A 185 -13.20 -18.66 -5.24
CA GLU A 185 -12.18 -19.48 -4.57
C GLU A 185 -10.77 -18.93 -4.79
N LEU A 186 -10.46 -18.46 -6.01
CA LEU A 186 -9.21 -17.77 -6.32
C LEU A 186 -9.06 -16.45 -5.54
N GLY A 187 -10.14 -15.67 -5.44
CA GLY A 187 -10.16 -14.44 -4.64
C GLY A 187 -9.87 -14.71 -3.16
N MET A 188 -10.46 -15.78 -2.60
CA MET A 188 -10.17 -16.21 -1.22
C MET A 188 -8.69 -16.65 -1.04
N SER A 189 -8.09 -17.28 -2.05
CA SER A 189 -6.67 -17.62 -2.02
C SER A 189 -5.81 -16.36 -1.98
N TYR A 190 -6.09 -15.38 -2.83
CA TYR A 190 -5.39 -14.09 -2.80
C TYR A 190 -5.53 -13.38 -1.45
N GLN A 191 -6.71 -13.40 -0.85
CA GLN A 191 -6.93 -12.80 0.46
C GLN A 191 -6.12 -13.50 1.55
N LYS A 192 -6.07 -14.83 1.55
CA LYS A 192 -5.22 -15.61 2.47
C LYS A 192 -3.73 -15.33 2.29
N GLU A 193 -3.29 -14.96 1.09
CA GLU A 193 -1.92 -14.58 0.77
C GLU A 193 -1.61 -13.10 1.06
N GLY A 194 -2.59 -12.32 1.49
CA GLY A 194 -2.45 -10.88 1.74
C GLY A 194 -2.47 -10.02 0.46
N LEU A 195 -2.90 -10.54 -0.68
CA LEU A 195 -3.00 -9.85 -1.96
C LEU A 195 -4.41 -9.26 -2.14
N LEU A 196 -4.79 -8.32 -1.28
CA LEU A 196 -6.19 -7.84 -1.17
C LEU A 196 -6.71 -7.15 -2.42
N PHE A 197 -5.88 -6.39 -3.13
CA PHE A 197 -6.27 -5.79 -4.41
C PHE A 197 -6.63 -6.85 -5.46
N ASN A 198 -5.83 -7.92 -5.54
CA ASN A 198 -6.12 -9.03 -6.45
C ASN A 198 -7.39 -9.77 -6.03
N ALA A 199 -7.62 -9.95 -4.72
CA ALA A 199 -8.84 -10.54 -4.19
C ALA A 199 -10.06 -9.71 -4.58
N ALA A 200 -10.05 -8.40 -4.30
CA ALA A 200 -11.13 -7.47 -4.64
C ALA A 200 -11.45 -7.48 -6.14
N LYS A 201 -10.41 -7.41 -6.97
CA LYS A 201 -10.54 -7.48 -8.43
C LYS A 201 -11.20 -8.78 -8.88
N THR A 202 -10.78 -9.91 -8.31
CA THR A 202 -11.28 -11.24 -8.70
C THR A 202 -12.73 -11.43 -8.23
N TYR A 203 -13.07 -10.97 -7.01
CA TYR A 203 -14.46 -10.98 -6.53
C TYR A 203 -15.37 -10.10 -7.39
N SER A 204 -14.91 -8.90 -7.77
CA SER A 204 -15.68 -8.03 -8.66
C SER A 204 -15.95 -8.70 -10.01
N GLN A 205 -14.95 -9.35 -10.60
CA GLN A 205 -15.12 -10.11 -11.84
C GLN A 205 -16.09 -11.28 -11.69
N ALA A 206 -16.05 -11.97 -10.54
CA ALA A 206 -17.00 -13.05 -10.25
C ALA A 206 -18.45 -12.53 -10.12
N LEU A 207 -18.62 -11.36 -9.46
CA LEU A 207 -19.94 -10.70 -9.36
C LEU A 207 -20.47 -10.28 -10.73
N GLU A 208 -19.64 -9.70 -11.57
CA GLU A 208 -20.04 -9.32 -12.93
C GLU A 208 -20.42 -10.54 -13.76
N LEU A 209 -19.68 -11.62 -13.63
CA LEU A 209 -19.96 -12.85 -14.37
C LEU A 209 -21.28 -13.49 -13.96
N ILE A 210 -21.61 -13.55 -12.65
CA ILE A 210 -22.86 -14.14 -12.14
C ILE A 210 -24.05 -13.20 -12.21
N HIS A 211 -23.83 -11.91 -12.44
CA HIS A 211 -24.84 -10.85 -12.38
C HIS A 211 -26.13 -11.16 -13.16
N PRO A 212 -26.09 -11.75 -14.37
CA PRO A 212 -27.32 -12.10 -15.10
C PRO A 212 -28.21 -13.15 -14.41
N PHE A 213 -27.64 -13.90 -13.46
CA PHE A 213 -28.32 -15.04 -12.79
C PHE A 213 -28.55 -14.82 -11.28
N ILE A 214 -28.37 -13.61 -10.77
CA ILE A 214 -28.54 -13.31 -9.34
C ILE A 214 -29.98 -13.53 -8.84
N TYR A 215 -30.96 -13.59 -9.74
CA TYR A 215 -32.37 -13.87 -9.43
C TYR A 215 -32.66 -15.36 -9.23
N THR A 216 -31.71 -16.24 -9.52
CA THR A 216 -31.80 -17.67 -9.23
C THR A 216 -30.77 -18.02 -8.15
N GLN A 217 -31.26 -18.64 -7.08
CA GLN A 217 -30.39 -19.13 -6.03
C GLN A 217 -29.52 -20.25 -6.58
N HIS A 218 -28.20 -20.07 -6.46
CA HIS A 218 -27.22 -21.09 -6.86
C HIS A 218 -26.43 -21.55 -5.65
N MET A 219 -26.79 -22.73 -5.11
CA MET A 219 -26.17 -23.28 -3.92
C MET A 219 -24.88 -24.02 -4.28
N VAL A 220 -23.77 -23.63 -3.65
CA VAL A 220 -22.47 -24.30 -3.77
C VAL A 220 -22.00 -24.81 -2.42
N LYS A 221 -21.19 -25.87 -2.44
CA LYS A 221 -20.56 -26.37 -1.21
C LYS A 221 -19.30 -25.59 -0.92
N HIS A 222 -19.23 -25.04 0.29
CA HIS A 222 -18.06 -24.37 0.81
C HIS A 222 -17.90 -24.70 2.29
N ASP A 223 -16.71 -25.16 2.72
CA ASP A 223 -16.39 -25.54 4.11
C ASP A 223 -17.46 -26.44 4.77
N PHE A 224 -17.96 -27.44 4.02
CA PHE A 224 -19.01 -28.40 4.43
C PHE A 224 -20.42 -27.83 4.52
N GLU A 225 -20.63 -26.55 4.22
CA GLU A 225 -21.94 -25.89 4.18
C GLU A 225 -22.39 -25.66 2.75
N ASN A 226 -23.72 -25.58 2.56
CA ASN A 226 -24.29 -25.10 1.33
C ASN A 226 -24.52 -23.59 1.45
N VAL A 227 -23.86 -22.80 0.62
CA VAL A 227 -23.96 -21.35 0.62
C VAL A 227 -24.49 -20.86 -0.73
N ASP A 228 -25.23 -19.75 -0.72
CA ASP A 228 -25.62 -19.09 -1.95
C ASP A 228 -24.42 -18.37 -2.57
N LEU A 229 -24.11 -18.69 -3.82
CA LEU A 229 -22.89 -18.25 -4.50
C LEU A 229 -22.81 -16.72 -4.61
N PHE A 230 -23.92 -16.08 -5.06
CA PHE A 230 -23.92 -14.62 -5.22
C PHE A 230 -23.70 -13.92 -3.87
N THR A 231 -24.44 -14.32 -2.85
CA THR A 231 -24.32 -13.75 -1.50
C THR A 231 -22.92 -13.93 -0.94
N SER A 232 -22.31 -15.08 -1.17
CA SER A 232 -20.95 -15.39 -0.68
C SER A 232 -19.89 -14.54 -1.38
N ILE A 233 -19.95 -14.40 -2.70
CA ILE A 233 -19.04 -13.54 -3.47
C ILE A 233 -19.22 -12.08 -3.04
N TYR A 234 -20.48 -11.62 -2.94
CA TYR A 234 -20.80 -10.26 -2.53
C TYR A 234 -20.24 -9.93 -1.14
N ASN A 235 -20.48 -10.77 -0.15
CA ASN A 235 -19.94 -10.58 1.20
C ASN A 235 -18.41 -10.59 1.22
N SER A 236 -17.78 -11.51 0.47
CA SER A 236 -16.32 -11.53 0.32
C SER A 236 -15.78 -10.22 -0.27
N TYR A 237 -16.49 -9.66 -1.25
CA TYR A 237 -16.11 -8.43 -1.92
C TYR A 237 -16.23 -7.19 -1.02
N ILE A 238 -17.39 -6.98 -0.38
CA ILE A 238 -17.62 -5.78 0.44
C ILE A 238 -16.78 -5.75 1.73
N HIS A 239 -16.34 -6.93 2.21
CA HIS A 239 -15.55 -7.07 3.43
C HIS A 239 -14.06 -7.32 3.16
N VAL A 240 -13.61 -7.26 1.89
CA VAL A 240 -12.23 -7.60 1.51
C VAL A 240 -11.18 -6.73 2.22
N TYR A 241 -11.52 -5.50 2.56
CA TYR A 241 -10.63 -4.55 3.24
C TYR A 241 -10.98 -4.34 4.72
N ASP A 242 -11.91 -5.12 5.27
CA ASP A 242 -12.24 -5.03 6.69
C ASP A 242 -11.05 -5.48 7.56
N ASN A 243 -10.94 -4.87 8.74
CA ASN A 243 -9.89 -5.18 9.73
C ASN A 243 -8.44 -4.94 9.24
N LEU A 244 -8.24 -4.07 8.26
CA LEU A 244 -6.91 -3.61 7.92
C LEU A 244 -6.33 -2.81 9.09
N LYS A 245 -5.18 -3.26 9.56
CA LYS A 245 -4.45 -2.62 10.65
C LYS A 245 -3.12 -2.11 10.12
N LEU A 246 -2.85 -0.84 10.39
CA LEU A 246 -1.59 -0.20 10.09
C LEU A 246 -0.88 0.06 11.42
N THR A 247 0.39 -0.32 11.52
CA THR A 247 1.17 -0.23 12.76
C THR A 247 2.54 0.36 12.47
N CYS A 248 2.92 1.39 13.22
CA CYS A 248 4.28 1.88 13.29
C CYS A 248 4.87 1.44 14.64
N PRO A 249 5.88 0.58 14.68
CA PRO A 249 6.44 0.09 15.94
C PRO A 249 7.25 1.17 16.67
N VAL A 250 7.72 2.19 15.95
CA VAL A 250 8.51 3.29 16.54
C VAL A 250 7.55 4.37 17.01
N THR A 251 7.59 4.68 18.30
CA THR A 251 6.70 5.69 18.90
C THR A 251 7.33 7.11 18.88
N GLU A 252 8.66 7.20 18.95
CA GLU A 252 9.38 8.47 18.93
C GLU A 252 10.67 8.33 18.12
N ILE A 253 10.93 9.30 17.24
CA ILE A 253 12.12 9.37 16.39
C ILE A 253 12.90 10.62 16.79
N PRO A 254 14.11 10.49 17.36
CA PRO A 254 14.93 11.65 17.63
C PRO A 254 15.52 12.22 16.33
N ALA A 255 15.43 13.53 16.17
CA ALA A 255 15.93 14.24 14.99
C ALA A 255 16.62 15.54 15.35
N VAL A 256 17.38 16.07 14.42
CA VAL A 256 17.95 17.43 14.46
C VAL A 256 17.26 18.25 13.38
N ALA A 257 16.86 19.47 13.70
CA ALA A 257 16.18 20.36 12.76
C ALA A 257 16.99 20.54 11.47
N GLY A 258 16.35 20.38 10.34
CA GLY A 258 16.97 20.53 9.02
C GLY A 258 17.91 19.41 8.59
N GLU A 259 18.15 18.40 9.43
CA GLU A 259 19.06 17.29 9.14
C GLU A 259 18.32 15.99 8.81
N ARG A 260 19.07 15.07 8.18
CA ARG A 260 18.61 13.70 7.90
C ARG A 260 18.81 12.82 9.13
N VAL A 261 17.81 11.99 9.43
CA VAL A 261 17.95 10.90 10.41
C VAL A 261 18.61 9.70 9.72
N PRO A 262 19.73 9.18 10.21
CA PRO A 262 20.49 8.10 9.55
C PRO A 262 19.89 6.72 9.87
N ALA A 263 18.56 6.61 9.84
CA ALA A 263 17.84 5.37 10.07
C ALA A 263 16.68 5.24 9.09
N THR A 264 16.33 3.99 8.79
CA THR A 264 15.14 3.63 8.04
C THR A 264 14.15 2.99 8.98
N PHE A 265 12.91 3.39 8.89
CA PHE A 265 11.81 2.92 9.72
C PHE A 265 10.83 2.11 8.88
N GLN A 266 10.04 1.30 9.55
CA GLN A 266 9.03 0.47 8.91
C GLN A 266 7.65 0.77 9.46
N VAL A 267 6.66 0.69 8.57
CA VAL A 267 5.23 0.67 8.88
C VAL A 267 4.69 -0.62 8.31
N THR A 268 3.96 -1.37 9.10
CA THR A 268 3.40 -2.66 8.68
C THR A 268 1.89 -2.57 8.50
N VAL A 269 1.39 -3.26 7.47
CA VAL A 269 -0.03 -3.43 7.20
C VAL A 269 -0.36 -4.92 7.34
N ASP A 270 -1.32 -5.24 8.17
CA ASP A 270 -1.84 -6.59 8.31
C ASP A 270 -3.38 -6.62 8.28
N GLN A 271 -3.94 -7.79 7.94
CA GLN A 271 -5.34 -8.12 8.06
C GLN A 271 -5.48 -9.39 8.90
N ASN A 272 -6.01 -9.27 10.10
CA ASN A 272 -6.16 -10.41 11.03
C ASN A 272 -4.84 -11.18 11.28
N GLY A 273 -3.71 -10.47 11.29
CA GLY A 273 -2.37 -11.05 11.47
C GLY A 273 -1.73 -11.61 10.20
N VAL A 274 -2.37 -11.50 9.04
CA VAL A 274 -1.78 -11.82 7.74
C VAL A 274 -1.17 -10.56 7.14
N PRO A 275 0.14 -10.57 6.78
CA PRO A 275 0.77 -9.43 6.12
C PRO A 275 0.08 -9.05 4.82
N VAL A 276 -0.24 -7.79 4.63
CA VAL A 276 -0.88 -7.28 3.42
C VAL A 276 0.18 -6.73 2.47
N LYS A 277 0.24 -7.31 1.28
CA LYS A 277 1.27 -7.06 0.27
C LYS A 277 0.80 -6.09 -0.80
N LYS A 278 1.76 -5.32 -1.35
CA LYS A 278 1.55 -4.42 -2.51
C LYS A 278 0.49 -3.35 -2.28
N VAL A 279 0.36 -2.90 -1.04
CA VAL A 279 -0.55 -1.83 -0.67
C VAL A 279 0.24 -0.54 -0.48
N GLY A 280 -0.26 0.56 -1.03
CA GLY A 280 0.30 1.89 -0.87
C GLY A 280 0.07 2.42 0.55
N VAL A 281 1.09 3.05 1.12
CA VAL A 281 1.02 3.79 2.39
C VAL A 281 1.26 5.26 2.11
N VAL A 282 0.36 6.10 2.53
CA VAL A 282 0.50 7.56 2.46
C VAL A 282 1.09 8.06 3.77
N ILE A 283 2.10 8.91 3.66
CA ILE A 283 2.75 9.56 4.79
C ILE A 283 2.38 11.05 4.77
N ASP A 284 1.79 11.52 5.86
CA ASP A 284 1.52 12.94 6.09
C ASP A 284 2.52 13.45 7.14
N TYR A 285 3.43 14.32 6.70
CA TYR A 285 4.50 14.88 7.49
C TYR A 285 4.93 16.23 6.93
N GLU A 286 5.06 17.23 7.79
CA GLU A 286 5.48 18.59 7.39
C GLU A 286 6.95 18.69 6.93
N GLY A 287 7.78 17.74 7.35
CA GLY A 287 9.16 17.61 6.88
C GLY A 287 9.26 16.84 5.56
N THR A 288 10.45 16.34 5.27
CA THR A 288 10.70 15.56 4.05
C THR A 288 11.04 14.12 4.40
N THR A 289 10.33 13.19 3.75
CA THR A 289 10.57 11.75 3.85
C THR A 289 10.98 11.17 2.50
N ASP A 290 11.63 10.01 2.55
CA ASP A 290 12.00 9.18 1.41
C ASP A 290 11.82 7.70 1.79
N GLY A 291 11.55 6.82 0.82
CA GLY A 291 11.40 5.40 1.09
C GLY A 291 10.60 4.63 0.04
N SER A 292 10.25 3.41 0.37
CA SER A 292 9.33 2.57 -0.41
C SER A 292 7.97 2.56 0.28
N PHE A 293 7.02 3.28 -0.31
CA PHE A 293 5.68 3.47 0.23
C PHE A 293 4.67 2.39 -0.21
N ILE A 294 5.17 1.30 -0.77
CA ILE A 294 4.38 0.12 -1.11
C ILE A 294 4.86 -1.03 -0.22
N THR A 295 3.92 -1.75 0.40
CA THR A 295 4.25 -2.86 1.28
C THR A 295 4.88 -4.03 0.51
N ASP A 296 5.91 -4.60 1.09
CA ASP A 296 6.62 -5.79 0.61
C ASP A 296 5.87 -7.09 0.95
N ASP A 297 6.54 -8.23 0.76
CA ASP A 297 5.98 -9.56 1.07
C ASP A 297 5.75 -9.82 2.57
N ASN A 298 6.31 -8.99 3.45
CA ASN A 298 6.10 -9.01 4.90
C ASN A 298 5.05 -7.99 5.34
N GLY A 299 4.39 -7.33 4.40
CA GLY A 299 3.43 -6.25 4.69
C GLY A 299 4.09 -4.97 5.18
N ALA A 300 5.40 -4.78 4.96
CA ALA A 300 6.16 -3.65 5.45
C ALA A 300 6.42 -2.61 4.35
N ALA A 301 6.09 -1.35 4.63
CA ALA A 301 6.55 -0.17 3.89
C ALA A 301 7.69 0.49 4.69
N THR A 302 8.70 1.02 3.99
CA THR A 302 9.87 1.65 4.63
C THR A 302 9.90 3.14 4.36
N PHE A 303 10.33 3.91 5.36
CA PHE A 303 10.54 5.34 5.20
C PHE A 303 11.78 5.82 5.98
N SER A 304 12.32 6.95 5.58
CA SER A 304 13.38 7.67 6.29
C SER A 304 13.03 9.16 6.33
N ILE A 305 13.48 9.84 7.37
CA ILE A 305 13.36 11.29 7.46
C ILE A 305 14.58 11.92 6.78
N VAL A 306 14.36 12.63 5.69
CA VAL A 306 15.40 13.34 4.93
C VAL A 306 15.67 14.69 5.55
N LYS A 307 14.61 15.36 6.03
CA LYS A 307 14.71 16.67 6.64
C LYS A 307 13.61 16.84 7.68
N ALA A 308 13.99 17.01 8.96
CA ALA A 308 13.05 17.38 10.01
C ALA A 308 12.76 18.90 9.97
N THR A 309 11.57 19.31 10.39
CA THR A 309 11.22 20.74 10.54
C THR A 309 11.85 21.33 11.78
N GLU A 310 11.57 22.60 12.07
CA GLU A 310 12.09 23.30 13.25
C GLU A 310 11.20 23.16 14.49
N ASP A 311 10.01 22.55 14.34
CA ASP A 311 9.09 22.35 15.45
C ASP A 311 9.61 21.31 16.44
N PRO A 312 9.62 21.61 17.74
CA PRO A 312 10.21 20.74 18.76
C PRO A 312 9.61 19.33 18.80
N VAL A 313 8.31 19.21 18.52
CA VAL A 313 7.59 17.94 18.44
C VAL A 313 6.73 17.95 17.18
N GLN A 314 6.93 16.96 16.34
CA GLN A 314 6.25 16.81 15.05
C GLN A 314 5.56 15.46 15.02
N THR A 315 4.45 15.38 14.29
CA THR A 315 3.72 14.11 14.11
C THR A 315 3.89 13.64 12.68
N ILE A 316 4.18 12.37 12.50
CA ILE A 316 4.08 11.68 11.22
C ILE A 316 2.83 10.81 11.30
N SER A 317 1.89 11.04 10.40
CA SER A 317 0.68 10.24 10.27
C SER A 317 0.77 9.33 9.07
N PHE A 318 0.33 8.10 9.23
CA PHE A 318 0.32 7.08 8.20
C PHE A 318 -1.12 6.67 7.92
N SER A 319 -1.45 6.55 6.65
CA SER A 319 -2.72 5.99 6.19
C SER A 319 -2.49 5.06 4.99
N ILE A 320 -3.44 4.19 4.72
CA ILE A 320 -3.41 3.36 3.53
C ILE A 320 -3.85 4.20 2.34
N ASP A 321 -3.17 4.04 1.19
CA ASP A 321 -3.57 4.64 -0.07
C ASP A 321 -4.90 4.02 -0.55
N LYS A 322 -5.99 4.71 -0.21
CA LYS A 322 -7.34 4.27 -0.59
C LYS A 322 -7.54 4.29 -2.10
N ASP A 323 -6.99 5.30 -2.78
CA ASP A 323 -7.17 5.44 -4.22
C ASP A 323 -6.51 4.27 -4.96
N GLY A 324 -5.31 3.85 -4.52
CA GLY A 324 -4.64 2.67 -5.04
C GLY A 324 -5.37 1.35 -4.77
N LEU A 325 -6.00 1.20 -3.58
CA LEU A 325 -6.80 0.01 -3.25
C LEU A 325 -8.07 -0.08 -4.09
N TYR A 326 -8.68 1.04 -4.42
CA TYR A 326 -9.93 1.13 -5.15
C TYR A 326 -9.75 1.43 -6.64
N ASP A 327 -8.51 1.39 -7.17
CA ASP A 327 -8.22 1.59 -8.60
C ASP A 327 -8.65 0.36 -9.43
N LEU A 328 -9.91 -0.05 -9.22
CA LEU A 328 -10.59 -1.04 -10.06
C LEU A 328 -11.08 -0.33 -11.33
N PRO A 329 -11.13 -1.06 -12.48
CA PRO A 329 -11.63 -0.48 -13.71
C PRO A 329 -13.02 0.13 -13.53
N GLU A 330 -13.26 1.29 -14.14
CA GLU A 330 -14.55 2.00 -14.12
C GLU A 330 -15.71 1.14 -14.66
N THR A 331 -15.38 0.14 -15.48
CA THR A 331 -16.34 -0.81 -16.02
C THR A 331 -16.94 -1.76 -15.00
N TYR A 332 -16.35 -1.85 -13.79
CA TYR A 332 -16.86 -2.75 -12.76
C TYR A 332 -18.05 -2.12 -12.06
N ALA A 333 -19.24 -2.67 -12.32
CA ALA A 333 -20.50 -2.17 -11.79
C ALA A 333 -20.53 -2.08 -10.26
N PHE A 334 -19.79 -2.96 -9.58
CA PHE A 334 -19.76 -3.06 -8.12
C PHE A 334 -18.65 -2.22 -7.46
N LYS A 335 -17.81 -1.50 -8.23
CA LYS A 335 -16.70 -0.67 -7.70
C LYS A 335 -17.14 0.24 -6.57
N GLN A 336 -18.29 0.91 -6.73
CA GLN A 336 -18.81 1.89 -5.78
C GLN A 336 -19.21 1.31 -4.41
N LEU A 337 -19.43 -0.02 -4.31
CA LEU A 337 -19.84 -0.66 -3.06
C LEU A 337 -18.67 -0.77 -2.05
N VAL A 338 -17.43 -0.77 -2.52
CA VAL A 338 -16.23 -0.93 -1.69
C VAL A 338 -15.59 0.41 -1.33
N SER A 339 -15.79 1.44 -2.15
CA SER A 339 -15.14 2.75 -2.02
C SER A 339 -15.51 3.57 -0.77
N GLY A 340 -16.42 3.10 0.08
CA GLY A 340 -16.92 3.78 1.27
C GLY A 340 -16.44 3.22 2.61
N SER A 341 -15.47 2.31 2.65
CA SER A 341 -15.00 1.74 3.91
C SER A 341 -14.19 2.74 4.73
N ASP A 342 -14.81 3.39 5.72
CA ASP A 342 -14.14 4.27 6.70
C ASP A 342 -13.33 3.49 7.76
N LYS A 343 -13.27 2.16 7.65
CA LYS A 343 -12.69 1.26 8.65
C LYS A 343 -11.19 1.00 8.48
N ILE A 344 -10.52 1.75 7.59
CA ILE A 344 -9.09 1.59 7.35
C ILE A 344 -8.31 2.30 8.46
N GLY A 345 -7.50 1.54 9.19
CA GLY A 345 -6.71 2.05 10.30
C GLY A 345 -5.66 3.09 9.88
N THR A 346 -5.34 3.98 10.81
CA THR A 346 -4.22 4.91 10.70
C THR A 346 -3.20 4.59 11.79
N ALA A 347 -1.93 4.96 11.58
CA ALA A 347 -0.90 4.92 12.60
C ALA A 347 -0.20 6.26 12.70
N GLN A 348 0.46 6.51 13.82
CA GLN A 348 1.21 7.73 14.05
C GLN A 348 2.51 7.42 14.78
N THR A 349 3.53 8.26 14.51
CA THR A 349 4.74 8.34 15.30
C THR A 349 5.11 9.80 15.51
N SER A 350 5.87 10.08 16.56
CA SER A 350 6.37 11.44 16.82
C SER A 350 7.82 11.59 16.40
N VAL A 351 8.17 12.78 15.90
CA VAL A 351 9.56 13.20 15.71
C VAL A 351 9.85 14.26 16.77
N LYS A 352 10.89 14.01 17.58
CA LYS A 352 11.28 14.91 18.66
C LYS A 352 12.66 15.45 18.39
N LEU A 353 12.74 16.78 18.32
CA LEU A 353 14.03 17.42 18.13
C LEU A 353 14.88 17.33 19.39
N PHE A 354 16.16 17.09 19.20
CA PHE A 354 17.17 17.21 20.23
C PHE A 354 18.26 18.19 19.79
N ASP A 355 18.90 18.80 20.78
CA ASP A 355 20.05 19.66 20.54
C ASP A 355 21.31 18.80 20.31
N PRO A 356 21.92 18.84 19.11
CA PRO A 356 23.09 18.05 18.77
C PRO A 356 24.37 18.56 19.38
N THR A 357 24.34 19.71 20.08
CA THR A 357 25.52 20.34 20.68
C THR A 357 26.03 19.50 21.83
N ASN A 358 27.33 19.19 21.82
CA ASN A 358 28.00 18.51 22.91
C ASN A 358 28.41 19.52 23.96
N TYR A 359 27.80 19.47 25.12
CA TYR A 359 28.10 20.38 26.24
C TYR A 359 29.06 19.74 27.22
N ILE A 360 30.13 20.49 27.61
CA ILE A 360 31.11 20.05 28.57
C ILE A 360 31.23 21.01 29.76
N PHE A 361 31.13 20.47 30.97
CA PHE A 361 31.39 21.21 32.20
C PHE A 361 32.82 20.91 32.66
N ILE A 362 33.59 21.97 33.03
CA ILE A 362 34.98 21.85 33.47
C ILE A 362 35.04 22.13 34.95
N ASN A 363 35.57 21.17 35.71
CA ASN A 363 35.82 21.24 37.15
C ASN A 363 37.31 21.05 37.45
N VAL A 364 37.93 22.04 38.01
CA VAL A 364 39.31 21.96 38.50
C VAL A 364 39.29 21.94 40.01
N ASN A 365 39.69 20.80 40.61
CA ASN A 365 39.65 20.62 42.07
C ASN A 365 40.92 19.91 42.60
N PRO A 366 41.73 20.57 43.52
CA PRO A 366 41.53 21.93 44.03
C PRO A 366 41.68 22.96 42.91
N PHE A 367 40.98 24.10 43.03
CA PHE A 367 41.01 25.13 41.99
C PHE A 367 42.41 25.71 41.84
N ASP A 368 42.94 25.66 40.64
CA ASP A 368 44.14 26.33 40.19
C ASP A 368 43.89 27.10 38.90
N SER A 369 44.09 28.41 38.93
CA SER A 369 43.73 29.29 37.80
C SER A 369 44.53 29.02 36.52
N VAL A 370 45.76 28.50 36.63
CA VAL A 370 46.61 28.18 35.47
C VAL A 370 46.10 26.92 34.81
N THR A 371 45.79 25.91 35.60
CA THR A 371 45.22 24.65 35.12
C THR A 371 43.83 24.89 34.49
N ASP A 372 42.93 25.64 35.17
CA ASP A 372 41.62 25.99 34.65
C ASP A 372 41.71 26.71 33.30
N LYS A 373 42.56 27.75 33.21
CA LYS A 373 42.75 28.48 31.95
C LYS A 373 43.32 27.59 30.84
N SER A 374 44.23 26.71 31.17
CA SER A 374 44.86 25.82 30.18
C SER A 374 43.88 24.80 29.65
N VAL A 375 43.11 24.16 30.54
CA VAL A 375 42.09 23.17 30.15
C VAL A 375 40.96 23.82 29.34
N ARG A 376 40.46 24.99 29.78
CA ARG A 376 39.44 25.76 29.03
C ARG A 376 39.95 26.20 27.67
N GLY A 377 41.21 26.61 27.57
CA GLY A 377 41.81 26.95 26.29
C GLY A 377 41.84 25.75 25.33
N LEU A 378 42.30 24.59 25.80
CA LEU A 378 42.37 23.37 25.01
C LEU A 378 40.97 22.87 24.54
N ILE A 379 39.98 22.94 25.43
CA ILE A 379 38.61 22.57 25.07
C ILE A 379 37.99 23.62 24.14
N GLY A 380 38.25 24.92 24.35
CA GLY A 380 37.75 26.01 23.53
C GLY A 380 38.28 25.99 22.08
N GLU A 381 39.39 25.32 21.80
CA GLU A 381 39.87 25.08 20.44
C GLU A 381 39.05 23.98 19.68
N ARG A 382 38.27 23.21 20.39
CA ARG A 382 37.40 22.16 19.85
C ARG A 382 36.09 22.75 19.39
N LYS A 383 35.78 22.63 18.07
CA LYS A 383 34.54 23.13 17.47
C LYS A 383 33.33 22.26 17.77
N ASP A 384 33.57 21.03 18.20
CA ASP A 384 32.55 20.01 18.50
C ASP A 384 32.09 20.05 19.96
N LEU A 385 32.68 20.90 20.80
CA LEU A 385 32.39 21.03 22.24
C LEU A 385 32.05 22.47 22.62
N VAL A 386 31.06 22.64 23.47
CA VAL A 386 30.69 23.94 24.05
C VAL A 386 30.82 23.87 25.55
N ILE A 387 31.64 24.77 26.12
CA ILE A 387 31.86 24.85 27.57
C ILE A 387 30.64 25.49 28.24
N VAL A 388 30.06 24.81 29.22
CA VAL A 388 28.96 25.31 30.03
C VAL A 388 29.39 25.61 31.45
N SER A 389 28.74 26.60 32.08
CA SER A 389 28.97 26.98 33.49
C SER A 389 28.11 26.20 34.47
N ASP A 390 27.02 25.59 33.97
CA ASP A 390 26.07 24.82 34.78
C ASP A 390 26.25 23.33 34.52
N LYS A 391 26.65 22.60 35.56
CA LYS A 391 26.86 21.14 35.49
C LYS A 391 25.62 20.37 35.08
N SER A 392 24.43 20.86 35.39
CA SER A 392 23.17 20.19 35.05
C SER A 392 22.88 20.21 33.56
N LYS A 393 23.52 21.07 32.79
CA LYS A 393 23.36 21.19 31.33
C LYS A 393 24.45 20.46 30.54
N ALA A 394 25.40 19.82 31.24
CA ALA A 394 26.53 19.19 30.60
C ALA A 394 26.19 17.73 30.17
N ASP A 395 26.62 17.35 28.98
CA ASP A 395 26.69 15.96 28.53
C ASP A 395 27.97 15.29 29.06
N LEU A 396 29.02 16.08 29.23
CA LEU A 396 30.35 15.64 29.65
C LEU A 396 30.84 16.44 30.83
N ILE A 397 31.57 15.80 31.72
CA ILE A 397 32.31 16.47 32.83
C ILE A 397 33.79 16.21 32.64
N LEU A 398 34.56 17.29 32.46
CA LEU A 398 36.01 17.23 32.56
C LEU A 398 36.41 17.59 33.98
N GLU A 399 37.10 16.66 34.65
CA GLU A 399 37.67 16.87 35.95
C GLU A 399 39.20 16.97 35.83
N ALA A 400 39.80 18.05 36.34
CA ALA A 400 41.23 18.22 36.42
C ALA A 400 41.65 18.35 37.87
N ALA A 401 42.56 17.51 38.31
CA ALA A 401 43.07 17.50 39.67
C ALA A 401 44.61 17.74 39.68
N VAL A 402 45.03 18.75 40.41
CA VAL A 402 46.43 19.04 40.61
C VAL A 402 46.82 18.80 42.07
N ALA A 403 47.88 18.07 42.28
CA ALA A 403 48.40 17.81 43.61
C ALA A 403 49.90 18.01 43.66
N THR A 404 50.42 18.41 44.83
CA THR A 404 51.82 18.46 45.07
C THR A 404 52.15 18.03 46.50
N LYS A 405 53.24 17.28 46.67
CA LYS A 405 53.72 16.85 47.98
C LYS A 405 55.27 17.10 48.05
N LEU A 406 55.74 17.42 49.23
CA LEU A 406 57.11 17.47 49.50
C LEU A 406 57.73 16.06 49.44
N ASP A 407 58.83 15.89 48.68
CA ASP A 407 59.53 14.61 48.49
C ASP A 407 60.80 14.61 49.33
N GLN A 408 61.64 15.67 49.19
CA GLN A 408 62.89 15.83 49.90
C GLN A 408 63.12 17.27 50.25
N GLU A 409 63.64 17.50 51.43
CA GLU A 409 64.10 18.82 51.89
C GLU A 409 65.61 18.96 51.67
N GLY A 410 66.05 20.19 51.37
CA GLY A 410 67.43 20.55 51.33
C GLY A 410 68.28 19.79 50.32
N VAL A 411 67.73 19.49 49.14
CA VAL A 411 68.38 18.69 48.05
C VAL A 411 69.59 19.39 47.41
N SER A 412 69.90 20.66 47.77
CA SER A 412 71.08 21.41 47.28
C SER A 412 71.96 21.76 48.39
N ALA A 413 73.30 21.58 48.24
CA ALA A 413 74.32 21.97 49.16
C ALA A 413 74.68 23.45 49.04
N GLU A 414 74.01 24.22 48.22
CA GLU A 414 74.29 25.65 48.02
C GLU A 414 73.65 26.55 49.10
N LYS A 415 74.06 27.82 49.12
CA LYS A 415 73.65 28.85 50.07
C LYS A 415 72.10 28.99 50.23
N TRP A 416 71.35 28.49 49.33
CA TRP A 416 69.86 28.53 49.33
C TRP A 416 69.27 27.12 49.36
N PRO A 417 68.60 26.75 50.43
CA PRO A 417 67.99 25.45 50.53
C PRO A 417 66.83 25.29 49.48
N ILE A 418 66.95 24.25 48.63
CA ILE A 418 65.97 23.88 47.62
C ILE A 418 65.26 22.60 48.04
N ASN A 419 63.98 22.64 48.07
CA ASN A 419 63.15 21.46 48.34
C ASN A 419 62.69 20.82 47.01
N LYS A 420 62.63 19.49 46.98
CA LYS A 420 62.12 18.72 45.90
C LYS A 420 60.67 18.36 46.20
N TYR A 421 59.79 18.61 45.24
CA TYR A 421 58.38 18.28 45.30
C TYR A 421 58.07 17.30 44.19
N LEU A 422 57.09 16.38 44.46
CA LEU A 422 56.42 15.55 43.46
C LEU A 422 55.06 16.13 43.25
N SER A 423 54.81 16.50 42.01
CA SER A 423 53.47 16.98 41.56
C SER A 423 52.82 16.04 40.61
N SER A 424 51.51 16.08 40.55
CA SER A 424 50.70 15.33 39.58
C SER A 424 49.59 16.21 39.04
N LEU A 425 49.23 15.95 37.80
CA LEU A 425 48.07 16.50 37.14
C LEU A 425 47.28 15.34 36.49
N ASN A 426 46.04 15.16 36.90
CA ASN A 426 45.15 14.17 36.31
C ASN A 426 43.99 14.89 35.65
N VAL A 427 43.69 14.52 34.43
CA VAL A 427 42.53 15.02 33.67
C VAL A 427 41.72 13.83 33.23
N THR A 428 40.45 13.80 33.61
CA THR A 428 39.47 12.79 33.17
C THR A 428 38.27 13.44 32.50
N VAL A 429 37.67 12.79 31.53
CA VAL A 429 36.41 13.19 30.95
C VAL A 429 35.42 12.04 31.09
N ASN A 430 34.32 12.30 31.77
CA ASN A 430 33.26 11.32 32.02
C ASN A 430 32.00 11.75 31.33
N GLU A 431 31.28 10.78 30.77
CA GLU A 431 29.93 10.97 30.25
C GLU A 431 28.94 11.08 31.40
N VAL A 432 28.05 12.11 31.40
CA VAL A 432 27.08 12.31 32.48
C VAL A 432 26.02 11.21 32.50
N ALA A 433 25.52 10.79 31.32
CA ALA A 433 24.42 9.84 31.19
C ALA A 433 24.79 8.44 31.69
N SER A 434 25.99 7.96 31.35
CA SER A 434 26.45 6.60 31.70
C SER A 434 27.40 6.56 32.90
N GLY A 435 28.03 7.69 33.23
CA GLY A 435 29.13 7.75 34.20
C GLY A 435 30.45 7.15 33.70
N ASN A 436 30.53 6.74 32.44
CA ASN A 436 31.72 6.12 31.88
C ASN A 436 32.86 7.12 31.72
N GLU A 437 34.10 6.69 32.11
CA GLU A 437 35.34 7.44 31.80
C GLU A 437 35.65 7.28 30.31
N LEU A 438 35.53 8.37 29.56
CA LEU A 438 35.77 8.39 28.11
C LEU A 438 37.22 8.76 27.78
N PHE A 439 37.88 9.49 28.67
CA PHE A 439 39.25 9.95 28.47
C PHE A 439 39.97 10.09 29.81
N LYS A 440 41.25 9.72 29.83
CA LYS A 440 42.15 9.93 30.96
C LYS A 440 43.51 10.31 30.49
N TYR A 441 44.05 11.36 31.09
CA TYR A 441 45.41 11.80 30.92
C TYR A 441 46.02 12.11 32.28
N GLY A 442 47.22 11.66 32.53
CA GLY A 442 47.92 11.88 33.79
C GLY A 442 49.38 12.23 33.61
N ILE A 443 49.85 13.19 34.37
CA ILE A 443 51.24 13.47 34.61
C ILE A 443 51.54 13.11 36.07
N ASP A 444 52.20 12.01 36.29
CA ASP A 444 52.53 11.50 37.60
C ASP A 444 53.99 11.74 37.92
N LYS A 445 54.26 12.02 39.21
CA LYS A 445 55.61 12.17 39.72
C LYS A 445 56.44 13.24 38.99
N PHE A 446 55.85 14.35 38.56
CA PHE A 446 56.48 15.47 37.99
C PHE A 446 57.38 16.09 39.08
N GLN A 447 58.72 16.09 38.89
CA GLN A 447 59.65 16.63 39.83
C GLN A 447 59.79 18.16 39.67
N TYR A 448 59.47 18.89 40.74
CA TYR A 448 59.57 20.32 40.76
C TYR A 448 60.52 20.77 41.91
N LEU A 449 61.53 21.55 41.57
CA LEU A 449 62.47 22.09 42.52
C LEU A 449 62.08 23.53 42.86
N ALA A 450 61.95 23.84 44.16
CA ALA A 450 61.56 25.16 44.62
C ALA A 450 62.35 25.58 45.82
N PRO A 451 62.65 26.89 45.99
CA PRO A 451 63.23 27.42 47.20
C PRO A 451 62.42 27.03 48.44
N ALA A 452 63.08 26.63 49.51
CA ALA A 452 62.41 26.22 50.77
C ALA A 452 61.58 27.34 51.41
N SER A 453 61.76 28.57 51.00
CA SER A 453 60.95 29.72 51.41
C SER A 453 59.54 29.78 50.76
N ARG A 454 59.27 28.97 49.71
CA ARG A 454 57.97 28.97 49.07
C ARG A 454 56.98 28.13 49.90
N ASN A 455 55.81 28.68 50.08
CA ASN A 455 54.73 27.92 50.69
C ASN A 455 54.10 26.89 49.66
N ARG A 456 53.35 25.90 50.18
CA ARG A 456 52.82 24.84 49.43
C ARG A 456 51.94 25.31 48.23
N ASN A 457 51.14 26.36 48.41
CA ASN A 457 50.31 26.91 47.36
C ASN A 457 51.10 27.55 46.23
N GLN A 458 52.18 28.25 46.57
CA GLN A 458 53.09 28.83 45.56
C GLN A 458 53.78 27.73 44.75
N VAL A 459 54.17 26.64 45.41
CA VAL A 459 54.74 25.47 44.73
C VAL A 459 53.71 24.75 43.84
N LEU A 460 52.48 24.55 44.34
CA LEU A 460 51.40 23.96 43.58
C LEU A 460 51.12 24.74 42.29
N HIS A 461 50.97 26.06 42.42
CA HIS A 461 50.76 26.97 41.29
C HIS A 461 51.90 26.96 40.28
N ALA A 462 53.12 26.99 40.75
CA ALA A 462 54.29 26.97 39.87
C ALA A 462 54.55 25.64 39.21
N SER A 463 54.33 24.52 39.89
CA SER A 463 54.39 23.19 39.29
C SER A 463 53.17 22.93 38.31
N ALA A 464 51.98 23.40 38.65
CA ALA A 464 50.81 23.39 37.77
C ALA A 464 51.11 24.11 36.46
N LYS A 465 51.81 25.25 36.49
CA LYS A 465 52.20 25.98 35.29
C LYS A 465 53.11 25.16 34.36
N GLU A 466 54.06 24.45 34.89
CA GLU A 466 54.93 23.60 34.07
C GLU A 466 54.21 22.35 33.57
N MET A 467 53.42 21.71 34.42
CA MET A 467 52.55 20.55 33.97
C MET A 467 51.52 20.99 32.95
N SER A 468 50.92 22.17 33.07
CA SER A 468 49.99 22.71 32.08
C SER A 468 50.66 22.98 30.72
N ARG A 469 51.90 23.36 30.68
CA ARG A 469 52.70 23.50 29.45
C ARG A 469 52.90 22.14 28.79
N GLN A 470 53.14 21.09 29.56
CA GLN A 470 53.19 19.72 29.05
C GLN A 470 51.81 19.26 28.58
N LEU A 471 50.77 19.53 29.35
CA LEU A 471 49.37 19.24 28.96
C LEU A 471 49.02 19.89 27.62
N ILE A 472 49.29 21.19 27.44
CA ILE A 472 49.01 21.90 26.18
C ILE A 472 49.72 21.26 24.99
N ARG A 473 50.96 20.80 25.19
CA ARG A 473 51.76 20.17 24.14
C ARG A 473 51.25 18.77 23.77
N GLU A 474 50.86 17.96 24.74
CA GLU A 474 50.54 16.54 24.54
C GLU A 474 49.05 16.25 24.43
N PHE A 475 48.19 17.06 25.03
CA PHE A 475 46.76 16.88 25.08
C PHE A 475 46.11 16.86 23.70
N PRO A 476 46.44 17.76 22.75
CA PRO A 476 45.81 17.74 21.43
C PRO A 476 45.96 16.39 20.71
N ASP A 477 47.13 15.75 20.83
CA ASP A 477 47.37 14.46 20.16
C ASP A 477 46.72 13.28 20.89
N LYS A 478 46.70 13.30 22.21
CA LYS A 478 46.09 12.24 23.03
C LYS A 478 44.58 12.38 23.12
N PHE A 479 44.07 13.60 23.00
CA PHE A 479 42.64 13.89 23.02
C PHE A 479 41.97 13.77 21.63
N LYS A 480 42.71 13.75 20.53
CA LYS A 480 42.20 13.53 19.19
C LYS A 480 41.34 12.27 19.04
N PRO A 481 41.69 11.10 19.62
CA PRO A 481 40.89 9.91 19.55
C PRO A 481 39.58 10.00 20.34
N PHE A 482 39.46 10.96 21.25
CA PHE A 482 38.26 11.19 22.00
C PHE A 482 37.19 11.77 21.07
N GLY A 483 36.29 10.94 20.65
CA GLY A 483 35.12 11.29 19.85
C GLY A 483 33.87 11.09 20.68
N TYR A 484 33.31 12.16 21.21
CA TYR A 484 31.96 12.16 21.71
C TYR A 484 31.05 12.83 20.68
N ASP A 485 30.09 12.10 20.20
CA ASP A 485 29.10 12.61 19.27
C ASP A 485 27.69 12.24 19.76
N LYS A 486 27.03 13.21 20.34
CA LYS A 486 25.67 13.07 20.87
C LYS A 486 24.72 12.59 19.83
N ARG A 487 24.88 12.99 18.56
CA ARG A 487 24.04 12.50 17.44
C ARG A 487 24.18 10.99 17.29
N SER A 488 25.42 10.50 17.18
CA SER A 488 25.67 9.07 17.03
C SER A 488 25.12 8.26 18.21
N ILE A 489 25.22 8.78 19.42
CA ILE A 489 24.70 8.12 20.63
C ILE A 489 23.17 8.06 20.58
N VAL A 490 22.52 9.19 20.34
CA VAL A 490 21.05 9.26 20.27
C VAL A 490 20.53 8.38 19.14
N TRP A 491 21.17 8.44 17.96
CA TRP A 491 20.70 7.62 16.83
C TRP A 491 21.00 6.12 16.99
N SER A 492 22.00 5.75 17.77
CA SER A 492 22.27 4.32 18.05
C SER A 492 21.20 3.67 18.95
N THR A 493 20.37 4.47 19.63
CA THR A 493 19.25 3.99 20.45
C THR A 493 17.98 3.73 19.64
N ILE A 494 17.93 4.17 18.39
CA ILE A 494 16.81 3.89 17.48
C ILE A 494 16.90 2.42 17.07
N LYS A 495 15.92 1.63 17.50
CA LYS A 495 15.81 0.20 17.17
C LYS A 495 14.64 -0.04 16.22
#